data_4d5af98c745650d447445d57e166b78f
#
_entry.id   4d5af98c745650d447445d57e166b78f
#
_cell.length_a   1.000
_cell.length_b   1.000
_cell.length_c   1.000
_cell.angle_alpha   90.00
_cell.angle_beta   90.00
_cell.angle_gamma   90.00
#
_symmetry.space_group_name_H-M   'P 1'
#
loop_
_entity.id
_entity.type
_entity.pdbx_description
1 polymer ?
#
loop_
_entity_poly.entity_id
_entity_poly.type
_entity_poly.pdbx_seq_one_letter_code
_entity_poly.pdbx_strand_id
1 'polypeptide(L)'
;LHVPFRGSADAANALLAGEVDFVIDGAITPMVKADRVRPLATFYRARHPDLPQVPTLAEAGFTIDTSKGSGWGVLAPKGTPRPVVAKLSEALQGVLAQKEVQDALVRANSIAAWQPPEAFRTALAADERMYAKLLPAIGVNRN
;
A
#
# COMPACT_ATOMS: atom_id res chain seq x y z
N LEU A 1 13.14 -4.97 -16.84
CA LEU A 1 12.24 -4.22 -17.71
C LEU A 1 10.87 -4.10 -17.03
N HIS A 2 10.27 -2.88 -16.98
CA HIS A 2 8.92 -2.68 -16.49
C HIS A 2 7.91 -3.09 -17.56
N VAL A 3 6.97 -3.99 -17.18
CA VAL A 3 5.86 -4.43 -18.04
C VAL A 3 4.56 -3.93 -17.41
N PRO A 4 3.86 -2.94 -18.02
CA PRO A 4 2.62 -2.40 -17.48
C PRO A 4 1.45 -3.33 -17.75
N PHE A 5 0.58 -3.51 -16.76
CA PHE A 5 -0.69 -4.24 -16.86
C PHE A 5 -1.88 -3.33 -16.51
N ARG A 6 -3.08 -3.69 -16.98
CA ARG A 6 -4.31 -2.93 -16.70
C ARG A 6 -4.77 -3.06 -15.25
N GLY A 7 -4.26 -4.06 -14.51
CA GLY A 7 -4.59 -4.28 -13.11
C GLY A 7 -3.91 -5.51 -12.55
N SER A 8 -4.07 -5.71 -11.24
CA SER A 8 -3.42 -6.77 -10.47
C SER A 8 -3.73 -8.19 -10.98
N ALA A 9 -4.95 -8.41 -11.50
CA ALA A 9 -5.35 -9.72 -12.01
C ALA A 9 -4.54 -10.13 -13.23
N ASP A 10 -4.34 -9.19 -14.18
CA ASP A 10 -3.55 -9.45 -15.39
C ASP A 10 -2.08 -9.69 -15.05
N ALA A 11 -1.51 -8.86 -14.14
CA ALA A 11 -0.15 -9.03 -13.66
C ALA A 11 0.06 -10.39 -12.96
N ALA A 12 -0.90 -10.80 -12.16
CA ALA A 12 -0.87 -12.10 -11.47
C ALA A 12 -0.92 -13.28 -12.45
N ASN A 13 -1.76 -13.20 -13.47
CA ASN A 13 -1.84 -14.24 -14.51
C ASN A 13 -0.53 -14.33 -15.31
N ALA A 14 0.07 -13.20 -15.68
CA ALA A 14 1.35 -13.15 -16.37
C ALA A 14 2.49 -13.75 -15.51
N LEU A 15 2.49 -13.51 -14.18
CA LEU A 15 3.43 -14.16 -13.29
C LEU A 15 3.26 -15.68 -13.27
N LEU A 16 2.01 -16.16 -13.19
CA LEU A 16 1.72 -17.60 -13.16
C LEU A 16 2.03 -18.29 -14.51
N ALA A 17 1.93 -17.55 -15.62
CA ALA A 17 2.30 -18.02 -16.95
C ALA A 17 3.82 -17.96 -17.21
N GLY A 18 4.61 -17.34 -16.31
CA GLY A 18 6.04 -17.14 -16.51
C GLY A 18 6.40 -16.07 -17.54
N GLU A 19 5.45 -15.19 -17.87
CA GLU A 19 5.66 -14.07 -18.80
C GLU A 19 6.44 -12.92 -18.13
N VAL A 20 6.39 -12.84 -16.80
CA VAL A 20 7.18 -11.92 -15.97
C VAL A 20 7.85 -12.66 -14.83
N ASP A 21 9.04 -12.19 -14.42
CA ASP A 21 9.86 -12.86 -13.41
C ASP A 21 9.38 -12.57 -11.98
N PHE A 22 8.78 -11.39 -11.73
CA PHE A 22 8.23 -11.01 -10.42
C PHE A 22 7.17 -9.92 -10.55
N VAL A 23 6.35 -9.78 -9.51
CA VAL A 23 5.31 -8.75 -9.37
C VAL A 23 5.41 -8.12 -7.99
N ILE A 24 5.18 -6.81 -7.90
CA ILE A 24 5.06 -6.07 -6.65
C ILE A 24 3.60 -5.66 -6.49
N ASP A 25 2.82 -6.50 -5.82
CA ASP A 25 1.38 -6.26 -5.63
C ASP A 25 0.84 -7.05 -4.42
N GLY A 26 0.09 -6.41 -3.54
CA GLY A 26 -0.57 -7.07 -2.40
C GLY A 26 -1.72 -7.99 -2.79
N ALA A 27 -2.35 -7.76 -3.96
CA ALA A 27 -3.47 -8.56 -4.43
C ALA A 27 -3.10 -10.02 -4.76
N ILE A 28 -1.80 -10.36 -4.88
CA ILE A 28 -1.33 -11.73 -5.10
C ILE A 28 -1.26 -12.57 -3.82
N THR A 29 -1.50 -12.00 -2.64
CA THR A 29 -1.47 -12.73 -1.35
C THR A 29 -2.28 -14.03 -1.34
N PRO A 30 -3.48 -14.13 -1.94
CA PRO A 30 -4.19 -15.41 -2.03
C PRO A 30 -3.41 -16.50 -2.78
N MET A 31 -2.61 -16.13 -3.79
CA MET A 31 -1.77 -17.07 -4.53
C MET A 31 -0.57 -17.54 -3.71
N VAL A 32 -0.02 -16.66 -2.86
CA VAL A 32 1.01 -17.02 -1.87
C VAL A 32 0.46 -18.04 -0.88
N LYS A 33 -0.75 -17.80 -0.33
CA LYS A 33 -1.42 -18.74 0.59
C LYS A 33 -1.75 -20.09 -0.06
N ALA A 34 -1.97 -20.11 -1.37
CA ALA A 34 -2.21 -21.32 -2.16
C ALA A 34 -0.91 -21.97 -2.66
N ASP A 35 0.26 -21.51 -2.21
CA ASP A 35 1.60 -21.99 -2.60
C ASP A 35 1.85 -21.97 -4.13
N ARG A 36 1.18 -21.06 -4.83
CA ARG A 36 1.32 -20.94 -6.30
C ARG A 36 2.42 -19.96 -6.70
N VAL A 37 2.80 -19.05 -5.81
CA VAL A 37 3.88 -18.06 -6.00
C VAL A 37 4.69 -17.94 -4.72
N ARG A 38 5.99 -17.70 -4.85
CA ARG A 38 6.90 -17.54 -3.73
C ARG A 38 7.01 -16.07 -3.33
N PRO A 39 6.63 -15.68 -2.10
CA PRO A 39 6.85 -14.34 -1.60
C PRO A 39 8.35 -14.12 -1.31
N LEU A 40 8.89 -12.97 -1.66
CA LEU A 40 10.28 -12.62 -1.44
C LEU A 40 10.45 -11.70 -0.23
N ALA A 41 9.66 -10.64 -0.17
CA ALA A 41 9.65 -9.68 0.94
C ALA A 41 8.34 -8.88 0.94
N THR A 42 8.05 -8.23 2.07
CA THR A 42 6.94 -7.29 2.21
C THR A 42 7.44 -5.85 2.38
N PHE A 43 6.69 -4.89 1.85
CA PHE A 43 6.95 -3.46 1.98
C PHE A 43 6.44 -2.85 3.30
N TYR A 44 5.81 -3.64 4.18
CA TYR A 44 5.37 -3.16 5.48
C TYR A 44 6.56 -2.98 6.44
N ARG A 45 6.38 -2.16 7.49
CA ARG A 45 7.37 -1.98 8.56
C ARG A 45 7.54 -3.21 9.45
N ALA A 46 6.49 -4.03 9.54
CA ALA A 46 6.48 -5.30 10.25
C ALA A 46 6.02 -6.39 9.31
N ARG A 47 6.30 -7.64 9.63
CA ARG A 47 5.84 -8.78 8.84
C ARG A 47 4.31 -8.81 8.78
N HIS A 48 3.79 -9.18 7.62
CA HIS A 48 2.33 -9.28 7.43
C HIS A 48 1.76 -10.38 8.35
N PRO A 49 0.66 -10.12 9.10
CA PRO A 49 0.10 -11.10 10.05
C PRO A 49 -0.20 -12.45 9.44
N ASP A 50 -0.70 -12.47 8.21
CA ASP A 50 -1.04 -13.70 7.49
C ASP A 50 0.17 -14.38 6.81
N LEU A 51 1.32 -13.72 6.77
CA LEU A 51 2.54 -14.21 6.14
C LEU A 51 3.76 -13.97 7.05
N PRO A 52 3.74 -14.48 8.30
CA PRO A 52 4.79 -14.19 9.29
C PRO A 52 6.17 -14.70 8.89
N GLN A 53 6.24 -15.66 7.99
CA GLN A 53 7.48 -16.21 7.44
C GLN A 53 8.13 -15.30 6.40
N VAL A 54 7.40 -14.35 5.82
CA VAL A 54 7.91 -13.45 4.77
C VAL A 54 8.61 -12.26 5.43
N PRO A 55 9.91 -12.04 5.14
CA PRO A 55 10.64 -10.92 5.72
C PRO A 55 10.14 -9.58 5.19
N THR A 56 10.35 -8.53 5.96
CA THR A 56 10.26 -7.15 5.46
C THR A 56 11.46 -6.84 4.55
N LEU A 57 11.37 -5.80 3.72
CA LEU A 57 12.52 -5.34 2.94
C LEU A 57 13.70 -4.96 3.82
N ALA A 58 13.47 -4.37 4.98
CA ALA A 58 14.52 -4.03 5.94
C ALA A 58 15.24 -5.29 6.47
N GLU A 59 14.49 -6.35 6.82
CA GLU A 59 15.06 -7.64 7.23
C GLU A 59 15.81 -8.34 6.09
N ALA A 60 15.40 -8.09 4.85
CA ALA A 60 16.08 -8.58 3.65
C ALA A 60 17.30 -7.75 3.25
N GLY A 61 17.70 -6.74 4.04
CA GLY A 61 18.90 -5.93 3.83
C GLY A 61 18.70 -4.71 2.91
N PHE A 62 17.46 -4.37 2.56
CA PHE A 62 17.19 -3.20 1.71
C PHE A 62 16.88 -1.97 2.56
N THR A 63 17.65 -0.89 2.37
CA THR A 63 17.39 0.41 3.02
C THR A 63 16.38 1.20 2.18
N ILE A 64 15.10 0.84 2.29
CA ILE A 64 14.01 1.58 1.64
C ILE A 64 13.16 2.20 2.74
N ASP A 65 12.84 3.49 2.61
CA ASP A 65 11.90 4.16 3.51
C ASP A 65 10.47 3.68 3.24
N THR A 66 10.11 2.52 3.80
CA THR A 66 8.76 1.96 3.74
C THR A 66 7.76 2.71 4.63
N SER A 67 8.22 3.73 5.37
CA SER A 67 7.35 4.57 6.20
C SER A 67 6.36 5.41 5.38
N LYS A 68 6.70 5.59 4.12
CA LYS A 68 5.95 6.36 3.12
C LYS A 68 5.27 5.43 2.12
N GLY A 69 4.82 4.27 2.56
CA GLY A 69 4.07 3.36 1.72
C GLY A 69 2.79 4.01 1.19
N SER A 70 2.42 3.67 -0.04
CA SER A 70 1.13 4.06 -0.60
C SER A 70 0.02 3.49 0.28
N GLY A 71 -0.66 4.37 1.00
CA GLY A 71 -1.83 4.03 1.80
C GLY A 71 -3.11 4.41 1.07
N TRP A 72 -4.20 3.78 1.44
CA TRP A 72 -5.53 4.26 1.08
C TRP A 72 -5.89 5.43 1.97
N GLY A 73 -6.44 6.50 1.38
CA GLY A 73 -6.86 7.68 2.13
C GLY A 73 -8.30 8.06 1.81
N VAL A 74 -9.01 8.60 2.79
CA VAL A 74 -10.31 9.25 2.59
C VAL A 74 -10.07 10.73 2.37
N LEU A 75 -10.55 11.26 1.25
CA LEU A 75 -10.39 12.65 0.87
C LEU A 75 -11.76 13.35 0.84
N ALA A 76 -11.79 14.60 1.26
CA ALA A 76 -12.96 15.47 1.16
C ALA A 76 -12.76 16.51 0.05
N PRO A 77 -13.83 17.01 -0.58
CA PRO A 77 -13.74 18.10 -1.54
C PRO A 77 -13.06 19.34 -0.96
N LYS A 78 -12.36 20.10 -1.82
CA LYS A 78 -11.76 21.37 -1.43
C LYS A 78 -12.84 22.31 -0.89
N GLY A 79 -12.59 22.93 0.26
CA GLY A 79 -13.54 23.84 0.90
C GLY A 79 -14.49 23.17 1.90
N THR A 80 -14.40 21.85 2.11
CA THR A 80 -15.17 21.20 3.18
C THR A 80 -14.85 21.86 4.53
N PRO A 81 -15.88 22.27 5.32
CA PRO A 81 -15.66 22.96 6.59
C PRO A 81 -14.84 22.13 7.57
N ARG A 82 -13.90 22.77 8.28
CA ARG A 82 -13.03 22.10 9.25
C ARG A 82 -13.77 21.22 10.27
N PRO A 83 -14.91 21.65 10.85
CA PRO A 83 -15.66 20.80 11.78
C PRO A 83 -16.17 19.51 11.15
N VAL A 84 -16.54 19.53 9.87
CA VAL A 84 -16.99 18.34 9.14
C VAL A 84 -15.82 17.38 8.95
N VAL A 85 -14.65 17.89 8.53
CA VAL A 85 -13.44 17.08 8.39
C VAL A 85 -13.03 16.45 9.72
N ALA A 86 -13.10 17.22 10.82
CA ALA A 86 -12.78 16.71 12.16
C ALA A 86 -13.71 15.56 12.57
N LYS A 87 -15.03 15.73 12.38
CA LYS A 87 -16.03 14.71 12.70
C LYS A 87 -15.87 13.44 11.87
N LEU A 88 -15.57 13.57 10.57
CA LEU A 88 -15.29 12.43 9.69
C LEU A 88 -14.01 11.70 10.10
N SER A 89 -12.97 12.43 10.46
CA SER A 89 -11.70 11.86 10.92
C SER A 89 -11.85 11.10 12.24
N GLU A 90 -12.61 11.64 13.19
CA GLU A 90 -12.93 10.99 14.46
C GLU A 90 -13.75 9.69 14.24
N ALA A 91 -14.77 9.76 13.39
CA ALA A 91 -15.56 8.59 13.04
C ALA A 91 -14.71 7.50 12.37
N LEU A 92 -13.83 7.88 11.44
CA LEU A 92 -12.90 6.96 10.78
C LEU A 92 -11.94 6.31 11.77
N GLN A 93 -11.40 7.09 12.73
CA GLN A 93 -10.55 6.56 13.79
C GLN A 93 -11.29 5.50 14.61
N GLY A 94 -12.52 5.79 15.03
CA GLY A 94 -13.35 4.87 15.79
C GLY A 94 -13.68 3.58 15.02
N VAL A 95 -13.97 3.68 13.73
CA VAL A 95 -14.23 2.52 12.86
C VAL A 95 -12.97 1.67 12.70
N LEU A 96 -11.82 2.27 12.41
CA LEU A 96 -10.56 1.55 12.21
C LEU A 96 -10.01 0.92 13.51
N ALA A 97 -10.47 1.36 14.68
CA ALA A 97 -10.14 0.74 15.97
C ALA A 97 -10.94 -0.55 16.25
N GLN A 98 -12.02 -0.81 15.51
CA GLN A 98 -12.85 -2.00 15.70
C GLN A 98 -12.13 -3.24 15.17
N LYS A 99 -12.09 -4.29 16.01
CA LYS A 99 -11.39 -5.53 15.64
C LYS A 99 -11.98 -6.17 14.38
N GLU A 100 -13.29 -6.18 14.22
CA GLU A 100 -13.97 -6.71 13.04
C GLU A 100 -13.50 -6.01 11.74
N VAL A 101 -13.34 -4.67 11.79
CA VAL A 101 -12.86 -3.87 10.66
C VAL A 101 -11.39 -4.16 10.38
N GLN A 102 -10.56 -4.28 11.42
CA GLN A 102 -9.15 -4.64 11.27
C GLN A 102 -9.00 -6.02 10.63
N ASP A 103 -9.76 -7.01 11.10
CA ASP A 103 -9.76 -8.36 10.55
C ASP A 103 -10.24 -8.38 9.09
N ALA A 104 -11.25 -7.56 8.76
CA ALA A 104 -11.73 -7.43 7.37
C ALA A 104 -10.68 -6.79 6.46
N LEU A 105 -9.97 -5.76 6.93
CA LEU A 105 -8.89 -5.13 6.19
C LEU A 105 -7.71 -6.09 5.96
N VAL A 106 -7.33 -6.86 6.98
CA VAL A 106 -6.28 -7.89 6.82
C VAL A 106 -6.68 -8.92 5.77
N ARG A 107 -7.93 -9.39 5.78
CA ARG A 107 -8.45 -10.28 4.72
C ARG A 107 -8.40 -9.65 3.31
N ALA A 108 -8.52 -8.33 3.25
CA ALA A 108 -8.38 -7.55 2.00
C ALA A 108 -6.92 -7.14 1.70
N ASN A 109 -5.94 -7.75 2.36
CA ASN A 109 -4.50 -7.45 2.25
C ASN A 109 -4.17 -5.98 2.56
N SER A 110 -4.87 -5.40 3.52
CA SER A 110 -4.65 -4.03 4.00
C SER A 110 -4.49 -4.03 5.52
N ILE A 111 -3.76 -3.06 6.05
CA ILE A 111 -3.58 -2.87 7.48
C ILE A 111 -4.20 -1.53 7.86
N ALA A 112 -5.02 -1.53 8.91
CA ALA A 112 -5.59 -0.30 9.43
C ALA A 112 -4.49 0.63 9.95
N ALA A 113 -4.44 1.86 9.42
CA ALA A 113 -3.45 2.87 9.77
C ALA A 113 -4.10 4.25 9.74
N TRP A 114 -4.72 4.64 10.87
CA TRP A 114 -5.26 5.99 10.98
C TRP A 114 -4.18 7.02 11.25
N GLN A 115 -4.31 8.17 10.58
CA GLN A 115 -3.51 9.36 10.85
C GLN A 115 -4.41 10.59 10.97
N PRO A 116 -4.08 11.55 11.86
CA PRO A 116 -4.76 12.84 11.90
C PRO A 116 -4.70 13.57 10.54
N PRO A 117 -5.71 14.36 10.15
CA PRO A 117 -5.76 15.01 8.84
C PRO A 117 -4.52 15.83 8.50
N GLU A 118 -3.93 16.54 9.46
CA GLU A 118 -2.72 17.35 9.24
C GLU A 118 -1.46 16.47 9.02
N ALA A 119 -1.33 15.36 9.75
CA ALA A 119 -0.23 14.43 9.56
C ALA A 119 -0.35 13.75 8.18
N PHE A 120 -1.56 13.33 7.79
CA PHE A 120 -1.81 12.74 6.49
C PHE A 120 -1.54 13.73 5.34
N ARG A 121 -1.96 15.00 5.49
CA ARG A 121 -1.64 16.07 4.52
C ARG A 121 -0.13 16.27 4.37
N THR A 122 0.60 16.29 5.48
CA THR A 122 2.06 16.44 5.48
C THR A 122 2.73 15.27 4.77
N ALA A 123 2.26 14.05 5.02
CA ALA A 123 2.75 12.84 4.35
C ALA A 123 2.50 12.90 2.84
N LEU A 124 1.27 13.21 2.42
CA LEU A 124 0.93 13.35 1.00
C LEU A 124 1.80 14.41 0.28
N ALA A 125 2.03 15.57 0.91
CA ALA A 125 2.87 16.61 0.34
C ALA A 125 4.36 16.19 0.25
N ALA A 126 4.81 15.33 1.17
CA ALA A 126 6.16 14.75 1.10
C ALA A 126 6.27 13.73 -0.04
N ASP A 127 5.26 12.89 -0.19
CA ASP A 127 5.20 11.90 -1.26
C ASP A 127 5.13 12.57 -2.64
N GLU A 128 4.31 13.62 -2.79
CA GLU A 128 4.23 14.40 -4.03
C GLU A 128 5.61 14.94 -4.43
N ARG A 129 6.33 15.54 -3.47
CA ARG A 129 7.69 16.05 -3.73
C ARG A 129 8.69 14.95 -4.10
N MET A 130 8.59 13.80 -3.48
CA MET A 130 9.42 12.63 -3.77
C MET A 130 9.14 12.10 -5.17
N TYR A 131 7.88 11.83 -5.49
CA TYR A 131 7.47 11.30 -6.80
C TYR A 131 7.73 12.30 -7.93
N ALA A 132 7.57 13.61 -7.70
CA ALA A 132 7.92 14.64 -8.68
C ALA A 132 9.39 14.59 -9.13
N LYS A 133 10.29 14.10 -8.26
CA LYS A 133 11.71 13.90 -8.58
C LYS A 133 11.98 12.50 -9.15
N LEU A 134 11.35 11.48 -8.58
CA LEU A 134 11.62 10.09 -8.91
C LEU A 134 11.09 9.70 -10.28
N LEU A 135 9.83 10.06 -10.60
CA LEU A 135 9.16 9.60 -11.83
C LEU A 135 9.92 10.01 -13.11
N PRO A 136 10.37 11.28 -13.27
CA PRO A 136 11.19 11.65 -14.42
C PRO A 136 12.52 10.88 -14.49
N ALA A 137 13.14 10.60 -13.33
CA ALA A 137 14.44 9.90 -13.27
C ALA A 137 14.34 8.45 -13.74
N ILE A 138 13.17 7.83 -13.68
CA ILE A 138 12.91 6.46 -14.16
C ILE A 138 12.14 6.43 -15.50
N GLY A 139 12.05 7.59 -16.18
CA GLY A 139 11.42 7.68 -17.51
C GLY A 139 9.88 7.76 -17.51
N VAL A 140 9.25 7.94 -16.35
CA VAL A 140 7.80 8.13 -16.24
C VAL A 140 7.49 9.62 -16.22
N ASN A 141 6.93 10.13 -17.31
CA ASN A 141 6.52 11.53 -17.41
C ASN A 141 5.04 11.70 -17.05
N ARG A 142 4.70 12.82 -16.40
CA ARG A 142 3.30 13.24 -16.25
C ARG A 142 2.79 13.64 -17.65
N ASN A 143 1.79 12.94 -18.13
CA ASN A 143 0.97 13.43 -19.24
C ASN A 143 -0.03 14.45 -18.73
#